data_0e43ade357b53ba1a2681f32e85f545f
#
_entry.id   0e43ade357b53ba1a2681f32e85f545f
#
_cell.length_a   1.000
_cell.length_b   1.000
_cell.length_c   1.000
_cell.angle_alpha   90.00
_cell.angle_beta   90.00
_cell.angle_gamma   90.00
#
_symmetry.space_group_name_H-M   'P 1'
#
loop_
_entity.id
_entity.type
_entity.pdbx_description
1 polymer ?
#
loop_
_entity_poly.entity_id
_entity_poly.type
_entity_poly.pdbx_seq_one_letter_code
_entity_poly.pdbx_strand_id
1 'polypeptide(L)'
;MSTPLEVSKSDRPHRDECEVLDFDVDLLGSDDRIHVRYFLHEGRVVEFAMMQQAMVGPDEWADVVKVDCCHDEVHVHRYSSAGVQVSRTVIRPIRSLDDVETGLDEAEELIYEHWEENRRRWNDGR
;
A
#
# COMPACT_ATOMS: atom_id res chain seq x y z
N MET A 1 23.80 -27.93 0.81
CA MET A 1 23.29 -27.37 1.25
C MET A 1 22.84 -26.42 0.70
N SER A 2 22.17 -26.14 0.63
CA SER A 2 21.63 -25.24 0.09
C SER A 2 21.76 -24.07 0.59
N THR A 3 21.83 -23.31 0.10
CA THR A 3 21.91 -22.25 0.51
C THR A 3 20.96 -21.46 0.43
N PRO A 4 20.67 -20.80 0.84
CA PRO A 4 19.69 -20.08 0.96
C PRO A 4 19.51 -19.12 0.46
N LEU A 5 19.69 -18.92 -0.01
CA LEU A 5 19.59 -18.15 -0.50
C LEU A 5 18.80 -17.15 -0.65
N GLU A 6 18.35 -16.68 -1.58
CA GLU A 6 17.58 -15.63 -1.70
C GLU A 6 16.23 -15.95 -1.42
N VAL A 7 15.52 -15.16 -0.79
CA VAL A 7 14.13 -15.25 -0.58
C VAL A 7 13.46 -14.78 -1.81
N SER A 8 12.70 -15.64 -2.43
CA SER A 8 11.89 -15.27 -3.56
C SER A 8 10.45 -15.10 -3.13
N LYS A 9 9.59 -14.64 -4.04
CA LYS A 9 8.19 -14.50 -3.73
C LYS A 9 7.55 -15.83 -3.36
N SER A 10 8.12 -16.94 -3.81
CA SER A 10 7.58 -18.24 -3.47
C SER A 10 7.85 -18.61 -2.02
N ASP A 11 8.72 -17.89 -1.34
CA ASP A 11 9.04 -18.16 0.05
C ASP A 11 8.08 -17.47 1.01
N ARG A 12 7.26 -16.56 0.53
CA ARG A 12 6.24 -15.93 1.36
C ARG A 12 4.97 -16.78 1.30
N PRO A 13 4.20 -16.86 2.39
CA PRO A 13 2.93 -17.59 2.36
C PRO A 13 2.01 -17.03 1.27
N HIS A 14 1.29 -17.93 0.60
CA HIS A 14 0.32 -17.53 -0.39
C HIS A 14 -0.90 -16.89 0.27
N ARG A 15 -1.61 -16.05 -0.47
CA ARG A 15 -2.77 -15.35 0.06
C ARG A 15 -3.83 -16.29 0.63
N ASP A 16 -4.02 -17.45 0.02
CA ASP A 16 -5.02 -18.40 0.49
C ASP A 16 -4.62 -19.09 1.78
N GLU A 17 -3.38 -18.91 2.23
CA GLU A 17 -2.92 -19.40 3.51
C GLU A 17 -2.99 -18.32 4.60
N CYS A 18 -3.46 -17.13 4.24
CA CYS A 18 -3.41 -15.97 5.12
C CYS A 18 -4.78 -15.60 5.64
N GLU A 19 -4.78 -15.00 6.82
CA GLU A 19 -5.94 -14.29 7.31
C GLU A 19 -5.92 -12.89 6.69
N VAL A 20 -7.07 -12.38 6.29
CA VAL A 20 -7.16 -11.07 5.65
C VAL A 20 -7.86 -10.11 6.59
N LEU A 21 -7.23 -8.97 6.85
CA LEU A 21 -7.84 -7.84 7.53
C LEU A 21 -8.03 -6.73 6.49
N ASP A 22 -9.24 -6.19 6.43
CA ASP A 22 -9.60 -5.21 5.42
C ASP A 22 -10.46 -4.16 6.12
N PHE A 23 -9.99 -2.92 6.18
CA PHE A 23 -10.69 -1.88 6.94
C PHE A 23 -10.36 -0.49 6.41
N ASP A 24 -11.21 0.48 6.78
CA ASP A 24 -11.05 1.87 6.38
C ASP A 24 -10.77 2.73 7.60
N VAL A 25 -9.97 3.78 7.40
CA VAL A 25 -9.69 4.79 8.41
C VAL A 25 -10.10 6.14 7.83
N ASP A 26 -11.03 6.82 8.49
CA ASP A 26 -11.46 8.15 8.04
C ASP A 26 -10.42 9.18 8.44
N LEU A 27 -10.12 10.09 7.53
CA LEU A 27 -9.25 11.22 7.82
C LEU A 27 -10.14 12.38 8.23
N LEU A 28 -10.13 12.68 9.54
CA LEU A 28 -11.06 13.64 10.12
C LEU A 28 -10.98 15.01 9.46
N GLY A 29 -12.13 15.59 9.20
CA GLY A 29 -12.21 16.90 8.60
C GLY A 29 -11.94 16.93 7.11
N SER A 30 -11.95 15.77 6.46
CA SER A 30 -11.69 15.70 5.03
C SER A 30 -12.64 14.70 4.37
N ASP A 31 -12.62 14.68 3.04
CA ASP A 31 -13.34 13.70 2.25
C ASP A 31 -12.44 12.54 1.85
N ASP A 32 -11.30 12.40 2.52
CA ASP A 32 -10.37 11.33 2.22
C ASP A 32 -10.48 10.23 3.27
N ARG A 33 -10.15 9.02 2.84
CA ARG A 33 -10.03 7.88 3.76
C ARG A 33 -8.78 7.09 3.39
N ILE A 34 -8.37 6.22 4.29
CA ILE A 34 -7.30 5.26 4.01
C ILE A 34 -7.92 3.88 4.05
N HIS A 35 -7.80 3.15 2.96
CA HIS A 35 -8.24 1.77 2.88
C HIS A 35 -7.02 0.88 3.08
N VAL A 36 -7.11 -0.07 4.02
CA VAL A 36 -5.98 -0.91 4.40
C VAL A 36 -6.37 -2.36 4.24
N ARG A 37 -5.47 -3.13 3.65
CA ARG A 37 -5.63 -4.58 3.57
C ARG A 37 -4.33 -5.24 3.99
N TYR A 38 -4.41 -6.12 5.00
CA TYR A 38 -3.28 -6.91 5.45
C TYR A 38 -3.54 -8.38 5.16
N PHE A 39 -2.50 -9.07 4.70
CA PHE A 39 -2.49 -10.53 4.66
C PHE A 39 -1.57 -10.99 5.77
N LEU A 40 -2.14 -11.75 6.72
CA LEU A 40 -1.45 -12.18 7.92
C LEU A 40 -1.24 -13.68 7.90
N HIS A 41 -0.06 -14.09 8.30
CA HIS A 41 0.26 -15.50 8.49
C HIS A 41 1.00 -15.63 9.80
N GLU A 42 0.45 -16.44 10.71
CA GLU A 42 1.02 -16.64 12.03
C GLU A 42 1.29 -15.32 12.75
N GLY A 43 0.36 -14.38 12.62
CA GLY A 43 0.42 -13.12 13.32
C GLY A 43 1.31 -12.06 12.68
N ARG A 44 1.94 -12.35 11.55
CA ARG A 44 2.79 -11.37 10.86
C ARG A 44 2.16 -10.94 9.55
N VAL A 45 2.36 -9.67 9.19
CA VAL A 45 1.95 -9.17 7.90
C VAL A 45 2.94 -9.68 6.86
N VAL A 46 2.46 -10.44 5.91
CA VAL A 46 3.30 -10.98 4.83
C VAL A 46 3.07 -10.27 3.51
N GLU A 47 2.01 -9.50 3.43
CA GLU A 47 1.68 -8.70 2.26
C GLU A 47 0.70 -7.62 2.70
N PHE A 48 0.72 -6.47 2.05
CA PHE A 48 -0.24 -5.41 2.38
C PHE A 48 -0.54 -4.55 1.16
N ALA A 49 -1.65 -3.83 1.25
CA ALA A 49 -1.99 -2.73 0.36
C ALA A 49 -2.59 -1.62 1.20
N MET A 50 -2.13 -0.40 1.00
CA MET A 50 -2.63 0.76 1.72
C MET A 50 -2.91 1.85 0.70
N MET A 51 -4.14 2.37 0.70
CA MET A 51 -4.58 3.31 -0.31
C MET A 51 -5.18 4.53 0.35
N GLN A 52 -4.66 5.71 -0.02
CA GLN A 52 -5.36 6.94 0.29
C GLN A 52 -6.39 7.14 -0.82
N GLN A 53 -7.64 7.35 -0.44
CA GLN A 53 -8.74 7.47 -1.38
C GLN A 53 -9.50 8.76 -1.14
N ALA A 54 -9.95 9.39 -2.23
CA ALA A 54 -10.76 10.59 -2.19
C ALA A 54 -12.18 10.24 -2.61
N MET A 55 -13.16 10.82 -1.93
CA MET A 55 -14.56 10.65 -2.31
C MET A 55 -14.82 11.47 -3.58
N VAL A 56 -15.29 10.82 -4.62
CA VAL A 56 -15.59 11.46 -5.91
C VAL A 56 -17.08 11.44 -6.22
N GLY A 57 -17.88 10.82 -5.38
CA GLY A 57 -19.32 10.75 -5.50
C GLY A 57 -19.88 9.98 -4.34
N PRO A 58 -21.22 9.85 -4.20
CA PRO A 58 -21.81 9.08 -3.12
C PRO A 58 -21.30 7.64 -3.17
N ASP A 59 -20.62 7.21 -2.12
CA ASP A 59 -20.03 5.87 -2.03
C ASP A 59 -19.08 5.54 -3.17
N GLU A 60 -18.50 6.56 -3.81
CA GLU A 60 -17.51 6.37 -4.87
C GLU A 60 -16.17 6.90 -4.43
N TRP A 61 -15.15 6.08 -4.53
CA TRP A 61 -13.81 6.40 -4.05
C TRP A 61 -12.80 6.22 -5.18
N ALA A 62 -11.85 7.15 -5.26
CA ALA A 62 -10.76 7.08 -6.24
C ALA A 62 -9.43 7.05 -5.52
N ASP A 63 -8.51 6.26 -6.01
CA ASP A 63 -7.19 6.16 -5.41
C ASP A 63 -6.40 7.45 -5.65
N VAL A 64 -5.78 7.95 -4.61
CA VAL A 64 -4.88 9.09 -4.64
C VAL A 64 -3.45 8.58 -4.66
N VAL A 65 -3.12 7.72 -3.70
CA VAL A 65 -1.82 7.05 -3.58
C VAL A 65 -2.11 5.63 -3.12
N LYS A 66 -1.39 4.68 -3.69
CA LYS A 66 -1.47 3.29 -3.26
C LYS A 66 -0.06 2.77 -3.03
N VAL A 67 0.16 2.15 -1.87
CA VAL A 67 1.41 1.47 -1.57
C VAL A 67 1.07 -0.01 -1.41
N ASP A 68 1.73 -0.86 -2.17
CA ASP A 68 1.45 -2.29 -2.09
C ASP A 68 2.69 -3.13 -2.34
N CYS A 69 2.58 -4.40 -2.02
CA CYS A 69 3.62 -5.39 -2.30
C CYS A 69 3.26 -6.06 -3.62
N CYS A 70 4.18 -6.04 -4.56
CA CYS A 70 3.95 -6.62 -5.87
C CYS A 70 5.29 -7.07 -6.45
N HIS A 71 5.36 -8.32 -6.93
CA HIS A 71 6.57 -8.85 -7.56
C HIS A 71 7.80 -8.72 -6.66
N ASP A 72 7.66 -9.07 -5.38
CA ASP A 72 8.74 -9.01 -4.39
C ASP A 72 9.31 -7.61 -4.18
N GLU A 73 8.49 -6.59 -4.38
CA GLU A 73 8.87 -5.20 -4.16
C GLU A 73 7.70 -4.44 -3.54
N VAL A 74 8.03 -3.39 -2.79
CA VAL A 74 7.03 -2.46 -2.30
C VAL A 74 7.00 -1.28 -3.27
N HIS A 75 5.82 -1.03 -3.84
CA HIS A 75 5.62 0.01 -4.85
C HIS A 75 4.74 1.13 -4.32
N VAL A 76 5.05 2.35 -4.75
CA VAL A 76 4.15 3.49 -4.58
C VAL A 76 3.57 3.83 -5.94
N HIS A 77 2.24 3.84 -6.02
CA HIS A 77 1.50 4.25 -7.22
C HIS A 77 0.83 5.58 -6.91
N ARG A 78 1.03 6.57 -7.77
CA ARG A 78 0.38 7.86 -7.63
C ARG A 78 -0.56 8.08 -8.78
N TYR A 79 -1.72 8.68 -8.48
CA TYR A 79 -2.78 8.89 -9.46
C TYR A 79 -3.14 10.37 -9.54
N SER A 80 -3.77 10.76 -10.64
CA SER A 80 -4.36 12.08 -10.78
C SER A 80 -5.86 12.00 -10.58
N SER A 81 -6.50 13.13 -10.41
CA SER A 81 -7.96 13.19 -10.27
C SER A 81 -8.69 12.74 -11.53
N ALA A 82 -7.98 12.64 -12.65
CA ALA A 82 -8.54 12.07 -13.87
C ALA A 82 -8.52 10.54 -13.89
N GLY A 83 -8.02 9.92 -12.82
CA GLY A 83 -7.96 8.46 -12.73
C GLY A 83 -6.77 7.85 -13.44
N VAL A 84 -5.76 8.66 -13.78
CA VAL A 84 -4.59 8.18 -14.50
C VAL A 84 -3.45 7.95 -13.51
N GLN A 85 -2.77 6.82 -13.63
CA GLN A 85 -1.57 6.58 -12.84
C GLN A 85 -0.45 7.44 -13.41
N VAL A 86 0.06 8.38 -12.61
CA VAL A 86 1.08 9.33 -13.06
C VAL A 86 2.49 8.88 -12.70
N SER A 87 2.64 7.97 -11.73
CA SER A 87 3.96 7.42 -11.41
C SER A 87 3.82 6.09 -10.70
N ARG A 88 4.87 5.29 -10.77
CA ARG A 88 5.01 4.03 -10.06
C ARG A 88 6.48 3.90 -9.69
N THR A 89 6.75 3.79 -8.41
CA THR A 89 8.11 3.81 -7.89
C THR A 89 8.32 2.66 -6.94
N VAL A 90 9.46 1.98 -7.05
CA VAL A 90 9.86 0.97 -6.09
C VAL A 90 10.52 1.67 -4.92
N ILE A 91 10.05 1.41 -3.71
CA ILE A 91 10.66 2.01 -2.53
C ILE A 91 11.49 1.00 -1.74
N ARG A 92 11.26 -0.29 -1.96
CA ARG A 92 12.00 -1.30 -1.20
C ARG A 92 11.86 -2.67 -1.89
N PRO A 93 12.97 -3.41 -2.04
CA PRO A 93 12.84 -4.82 -2.42
C PRO A 93 12.40 -5.63 -1.21
N ILE A 94 11.69 -6.72 -1.43
CA ILE A 94 11.24 -7.61 -0.38
C ILE A 94 12.09 -8.88 -0.45
N ARG A 95 13.00 -9.03 0.50
CA ARG A 95 13.86 -10.21 0.60
C ARG A 95 13.54 -11.02 1.83
N SER A 96 12.74 -10.46 2.74
CA SER A 96 12.36 -11.11 3.99
C SER A 96 11.06 -10.49 4.47
N LEU A 97 10.45 -11.10 5.50
CA LEU A 97 9.26 -10.52 6.11
C LEU A 97 9.58 -9.21 6.82
N ASP A 98 10.82 -9.02 7.26
CA ASP A 98 11.23 -7.75 7.85
C ASP A 98 11.11 -6.62 6.83
N ASP A 99 11.41 -6.89 5.56
CA ASP A 99 11.25 -5.90 4.50
C ASP A 99 9.80 -5.52 4.30
N VAL A 100 8.88 -6.47 4.44
CA VAL A 100 7.46 -6.18 4.35
C VAL A 100 7.05 -5.25 5.50
N GLU A 101 7.49 -5.55 6.72
CA GLU A 101 7.16 -4.73 7.89
C GLU A 101 7.76 -3.34 7.78
N THR A 102 8.98 -3.22 7.32
CA THR A 102 9.61 -1.92 7.10
C THR A 102 8.87 -1.15 6.00
N GLY A 103 8.50 -1.85 4.93
CA GLY A 103 7.73 -1.23 3.86
C GLY A 103 6.37 -0.73 4.33
N LEU A 104 5.75 -1.45 5.25
CA LEU A 104 4.48 -1.01 5.83
C LEU A 104 4.67 0.26 6.66
N ASP A 105 5.74 0.34 7.46
CA ASP A 105 6.06 1.56 8.21
C ASP A 105 6.27 2.73 7.27
N GLU A 106 6.97 2.50 6.17
CA GLU A 106 7.21 3.54 5.17
C GLU A 106 5.90 3.98 4.49
N ALA A 107 5.00 3.03 4.24
CA ALA A 107 3.70 3.33 3.67
C ALA A 107 2.86 4.19 4.63
N GLU A 108 2.89 3.84 5.91
CA GLU A 108 2.16 4.59 6.93
C GLU A 108 2.67 6.03 7.00
N GLU A 109 3.98 6.22 6.99
CA GLU A 109 4.53 7.56 7.01
C GLU A 109 4.12 8.34 5.76
N LEU A 110 4.24 7.73 4.60
CA LEU A 110 3.95 8.38 3.33
C LEU A 110 2.50 8.80 3.23
N ILE A 111 1.60 8.02 3.77
CA ILE A 111 0.16 8.27 3.64
C ILE A 111 -0.37 9.06 4.84
N TYR A 112 -0.14 8.58 6.08
CA TYR A 112 -0.73 9.24 7.26
C TYR A 112 -0.12 10.61 7.52
N GLU A 113 1.17 10.78 7.24
CA GLU A 113 1.83 12.04 7.55
C GLU A 113 1.83 13.02 6.38
N HIS A 114 1.52 12.56 5.18
CA HIS A 114 1.59 13.39 3.97
C HIS A 114 0.31 13.37 3.14
N TRP A 115 -0.81 12.97 3.72
CA TRP A 115 -2.04 12.80 2.95
C TRP A 115 -2.52 14.12 2.32
N GLU A 116 -2.29 15.24 3.00
CA GLU A 116 -2.72 16.54 2.48
C GLU A 116 -1.93 16.93 1.23
N GLU A 117 -0.63 16.71 1.28
CA GLU A 117 0.21 16.96 0.11
C GLU A 117 -0.12 16.00 -1.02
N ASN A 118 -0.35 14.75 -0.70
CA ASN A 118 -0.74 13.75 -1.69
C ASN A 118 -2.04 14.18 -2.38
N ARG A 119 -3.00 14.70 -1.61
CA ARG A 119 -4.28 15.15 -2.16
C ARG A 119 -4.09 16.36 -3.08
N ARG A 120 -3.20 17.29 -2.72
CA ARG A 120 -2.92 18.45 -3.57
C ARG A 120 -2.33 18.01 -4.90
N ARG A 121 -1.39 17.08 -4.88
CA ARG A 121 -0.80 16.56 -6.11
C ARG A 121 -1.85 15.88 -6.98
N TRP A 122 -2.74 15.14 -6.37
CA TRP A 122 -3.82 14.47 -7.07
C TRP A 122 -4.74 15.47 -7.76
N ASN A 123 -5.10 16.55 -7.06
CA ASN A 123 -5.92 17.61 -7.62
C ASN A 123 -5.22 18.30 -8.79
N ASP A 124 -3.92 18.46 -8.69
CA ASP A 124 -3.12 19.16 -9.71
C ASP A 124 -2.68 18.25 -10.85
N GLY A 125 -2.94 16.98 -10.76
CA GLY A 125 -2.55 16.01 -11.79
C GLY A 125 -1.08 15.62 -11.75
N ARG A 126 -0.45 15.74 -10.59
CA ARG A 126 0.99 15.45 -10.46
C ARG A 126 1.28 14.18 -9.67
#